data_bb7c5f1aca4e80505ef7a989ed2e64e1
#
_entry.id   bb7c5f1aca4e80505ef7a989ed2e64e1
#
_cell.length_a   1.000
_cell.length_b   1.000
_cell.length_c   1.000
_cell.angle_alpha   90.00
_cell.angle_beta   90.00
_cell.angle_gamma   90.00
#
_symmetry.space_group_name_H-M   'P 1'
#
loop_
_entity.id
_entity.type
_entity.pdbx_description
1 polymer ?
#
loop_
_entity_poly.entity_id
_entity_poly.type
_entity_poly.pdbx_seq_one_letter_code
_entity_poly.pdbx_strand_id
1 'polypeptide(L)'
;MPHSRSPRLWGTFSASGGVGTTTITLHLARIATRLGQRVLIVESDTRAPLREILGAVPPFWEEYRRANALVKAEALPQPLRAGFALLTRRSSAPISEEIFTQFCTLAGENFDLVLFDNPHHRFLSMNTIFVAENTLPSLIGLTALAGELKPKLVIINKHSARIKKRAALEGFVTDAKIFTLPRSQDLHLALGFGVLRKLSSQNEQRVTDIAREILR
;
A
#
# COMPACT_ATOMS: atom_id res chain seq x y z
N MET A 1 6.24 -18.11 -24.01
CA MET A 1 6.81 -16.86 -23.51
C MET A 1 5.85 -16.30 -22.46
N PRO A 2 6.25 -16.06 -21.24
CA PRO A 2 5.37 -15.43 -20.26
C PRO A 2 5.06 -14.01 -20.78
N HIS A 3 3.78 -13.69 -20.90
CA HIS A 3 3.33 -12.35 -21.24
C HIS A 3 3.82 -11.41 -20.14
N SER A 4 4.75 -10.48 -20.46
CA SER A 4 5.16 -9.43 -19.55
C SER A 4 3.98 -8.47 -19.38
N ARG A 5 3.13 -8.77 -18.41
CA ARG A 5 2.15 -7.78 -17.96
C ARG A 5 2.88 -6.78 -17.10
N SER A 6 2.73 -5.51 -17.42
CA SER A 6 3.19 -4.45 -16.50
C SER A 6 2.56 -4.69 -15.12
N PRO A 7 3.32 -4.54 -14.03
CA PRO A 7 2.80 -4.75 -12.69
C PRO A 7 1.69 -3.73 -12.40
N ARG A 8 0.73 -4.12 -11.60
CA ARG A 8 -0.22 -3.15 -11.05
C ARG A 8 0.46 -2.36 -9.96
N LEU A 9 0.62 -1.05 -10.18
CA LEU A 9 1.25 -0.13 -9.25
C LEU A 9 0.17 0.61 -8.45
N TRP A 10 0.21 0.50 -7.14
CA TRP A 10 -0.70 1.18 -6.24
C TRP A 10 0.04 1.86 -5.10
N GLY A 11 -0.29 3.11 -4.82
CA GLY A 11 0.21 3.84 -3.65
C GLY A 11 -0.90 4.03 -2.62
N THR A 12 -0.62 3.73 -1.36
CA THR A 12 -1.51 4.00 -0.24
C THR A 12 -1.11 5.31 0.43
N PHE A 13 -2.03 6.26 0.51
CA PHE A 13 -1.78 7.61 1.01
C PHE A 13 -2.72 7.95 2.17
N SER A 14 -2.30 8.86 3.01
CA SER A 14 -3.14 9.49 4.03
C SER A 14 -2.72 10.93 4.29
N ALA A 15 -3.67 11.76 4.69
CA ALA A 15 -3.40 13.14 5.08
C ALA A 15 -2.90 13.27 6.53
N SER A 16 -3.07 12.23 7.34
CA SER A 16 -2.72 12.25 8.76
C SER A 16 -2.11 10.93 9.21
N GLY A 17 -1.20 11.00 10.16
CA GLY A 17 -0.62 9.81 10.79
C GLY A 17 -1.65 9.02 11.59
N GLY A 18 -1.40 7.72 11.77
CA GLY A 18 -2.19 6.86 12.65
C GLY A 18 -3.53 6.37 12.09
N VAL A 19 -3.90 6.75 10.86
CA VAL A 19 -5.16 6.31 10.23
C VAL A 19 -5.15 4.84 9.82
N GLY A 20 -3.99 4.18 9.84
CA GLY A 20 -3.83 2.75 9.56
C GLY A 20 -3.41 2.43 8.14
N THR A 21 -2.79 3.36 7.41
CA THR A 21 -2.29 3.17 6.04
C THR A 21 -1.42 1.92 5.93
N THR A 22 -0.36 1.85 6.70
CA THR A 22 0.57 0.70 6.74
C THR A 22 -0.14 -0.62 7.08
N THR A 23 -1.06 -0.61 8.05
CA THR A 23 -1.86 -1.80 8.40
C THR A 23 -2.67 -2.30 7.22
N ILE A 24 -3.33 -1.39 6.51
CA ILE A 24 -4.13 -1.73 5.33
C ILE A 24 -3.25 -2.25 4.21
N THR A 25 -2.12 -1.60 3.94
CA THR A 25 -1.13 -2.05 2.93
C THR A 25 -0.69 -3.48 3.19
N LEU A 26 -0.34 -3.81 4.44
CA LEU A 26 0.07 -5.16 4.83
C LEU A 26 -1.04 -6.20 4.63
N HIS A 27 -2.27 -5.87 5.01
CA HIS A 27 -3.38 -6.80 4.84
C HIS A 27 -3.75 -6.99 3.37
N LEU A 28 -3.70 -5.93 2.55
CA LEU A 28 -3.90 -6.03 1.11
C LEU A 28 -2.83 -6.92 0.46
N ALA A 29 -1.56 -6.74 0.82
CA ALA A 29 -0.46 -7.58 0.33
C ALA A 29 -0.68 -9.05 0.70
N ARG A 30 -1.00 -9.34 1.97
CA ARG A 30 -1.26 -10.71 2.42
C ARG A 30 -2.42 -11.36 1.69
N ILE A 31 -3.54 -10.64 1.52
CA ILE A 31 -4.70 -11.18 0.81
C ILE A 31 -4.39 -11.37 -0.67
N ALA A 32 -3.73 -10.41 -1.33
CA ALA A 32 -3.35 -10.53 -2.73
C ALA A 32 -2.42 -11.75 -2.95
N THR A 33 -1.47 -11.99 -2.04
CA THR A 33 -0.62 -13.20 -2.06
C THR A 33 -1.45 -14.48 -1.94
N ARG A 34 -2.44 -14.52 -1.05
CA ARG A 34 -3.35 -15.68 -0.91
C ARG A 34 -4.25 -15.88 -2.13
N LEU A 35 -4.47 -14.83 -2.91
CA LEU A 35 -5.14 -14.88 -4.22
C LEU A 35 -4.18 -15.27 -5.35
N GLY A 36 -2.96 -15.70 -5.04
CA GLY A 36 -1.97 -16.23 -5.99
C GLY A 36 -1.13 -15.15 -6.68
N GLN A 37 -1.15 -13.89 -6.18
CA GLN A 37 -0.33 -12.83 -6.76
C GLN A 37 1.05 -12.79 -6.12
N ARG A 38 2.08 -12.52 -6.93
CA ARG A 38 3.42 -12.17 -6.47
C ARG A 38 3.39 -10.69 -6.08
N VAL A 39 3.57 -10.41 -4.80
CA VAL A 39 3.38 -9.05 -4.25
C VAL A 39 4.67 -8.49 -3.71
N LEU A 40 4.97 -7.23 -4.05
CA LEU A 40 6.03 -6.44 -3.47
C LEU A 40 5.42 -5.25 -2.70
N ILE A 41 5.85 -5.05 -1.46
CA ILE A 41 5.64 -3.79 -0.74
C ILE A 41 6.91 -2.97 -0.84
N VAL A 42 6.75 -1.69 -1.23
CA VAL A 42 7.81 -0.69 -1.18
C VAL A 42 7.50 0.27 -0.04
N GLU A 43 8.27 0.18 1.03
CA GLU A 43 8.13 1.06 2.18
C GLU A 43 8.86 2.38 1.90
N SER A 44 8.11 3.47 1.92
CA SER A 44 8.64 4.81 1.59
C SER A 44 9.06 5.60 2.83
N ASP A 45 8.67 5.19 4.03
CA ASP A 45 9.07 5.82 5.29
C ASP A 45 10.52 5.42 5.64
N THR A 46 11.38 6.41 5.87
CA THR A 46 12.79 6.18 6.23
C THR A 46 12.98 5.58 7.63
N ARG A 47 11.96 5.65 8.48
CA ARG A 47 11.93 4.95 9.77
C ARG A 47 11.80 3.45 9.61
N ALA A 48 11.39 2.99 8.44
CA ALA A 48 11.24 1.59 8.06
C ALA A 48 10.45 0.74 9.09
N PRO A 49 9.27 1.19 9.54
CA PRO A 49 8.51 0.48 10.56
C PRO A 49 8.11 -0.94 10.15
N LEU A 50 7.90 -1.19 8.85
CA LEU A 50 7.56 -2.52 8.35
C LEU A 50 8.67 -3.54 8.55
N ARG A 51 9.93 -3.10 8.43
CA ARG A 51 11.09 -3.93 8.71
C ARG A 51 11.05 -4.46 10.15
N GLU A 52 10.81 -3.56 11.11
CA GLU A 52 10.73 -3.92 12.52
C GLU A 52 9.50 -4.77 12.84
N ILE A 53 8.34 -4.37 12.32
CA ILE A 53 7.07 -5.09 12.50
C ILE A 53 7.15 -6.52 11.99
N LEU A 54 7.81 -6.74 10.85
CA LEU A 54 7.89 -8.05 10.22
C LEU A 54 9.12 -8.86 10.67
N GLY A 55 10.00 -8.27 11.49
CA GLY A 55 11.24 -8.90 11.92
C GLY A 55 12.14 -9.28 10.73
N ALA A 56 12.11 -8.47 9.67
CA ALA A 56 12.77 -8.75 8.41
C ALA A 56 14.01 -7.90 8.21
N VAL A 57 14.95 -8.40 7.41
CA VAL A 57 16.12 -7.65 6.92
C VAL A 57 15.97 -7.55 5.39
N PRO A 58 15.07 -6.70 4.89
CA PRO A 58 14.88 -6.54 3.46
C PRO A 58 16.04 -5.74 2.84
N PRO A 59 16.26 -5.85 1.53
CA PRO A 59 17.15 -4.95 0.83
C PRO A 59 16.64 -3.52 0.90
N PHE A 60 17.56 -2.56 0.74
CA PHE A 60 17.22 -1.15 0.72
C PHE A 60 17.18 -0.63 -0.70
N TRP A 61 16.28 0.30 -0.96
CA TRP A 61 16.16 0.98 -2.25
C TRP A 61 17.49 1.58 -2.73
N GLU A 62 18.28 2.13 -1.81
CA GLU A 62 19.57 2.77 -2.09
C GLU A 62 20.64 1.79 -2.61
N GLU A 63 20.48 0.50 -2.33
CA GLU A 63 21.38 -0.54 -2.85
C GLU A 63 21.20 -0.72 -4.36
N TYR A 64 19.97 -0.56 -4.86
CA TYR A 64 19.68 -0.57 -6.29
C TYR A 64 20.21 0.66 -7.00
N ARG A 65 20.26 1.83 -6.33
CA ARG A 65 20.78 3.08 -6.87
C ARG A 65 22.29 3.06 -7.05
N ARG A 66 23.04 2.44 -6.12
CA ARG A 66 24.51 2.43 -6.15
C ARG A 66 25.08 1.56 -7.27
N ALA A 67 24.34 0.61 -7.73
CA ALA A 67 24.87 -0.38 -8.64
C ALA A 67 25.09 0.15 -10.06
N ASN A 68 24.68 1.38 -10.46
CA ASN A 68 24.67 1.85 -11.88
C ASN A 68 24.41 0.67 -12.86
N ALA A 69 24.17 -0.45 -12.27
CA ALA A 69 23.97 -1.72 -12.89
C ALA A 69 22.46 -1.88 -13.01
N LEU A 70 22.02 -2.10 -14.20
CA LEU A 70 20.80 -2.85 -14.47
C LEU A 70 20.60 -3.81 -13.30
N VAL A 71 19.66 -3.46 -12.42
CA VAL A 71 19.37 -4.27 -11.24
C VAL A 71 19.05 -5.66 -11.77
N LYS A 72 19.92 -6.61 -11.50
CA LYS A 72 19.68 -7.98 -11.91
C LYS A 72 18.45 -8.47 -11.15
N ALA A 73 17.60 -9.25 -11.78
CA ALA A 73 16.42 -9.83 -11.16
C ALA A 73 16.74 -10.57 -9.84
N GLU A 74 17.96 -11.10 -9.72
CA GLU A 74 18.51 -11.74 -8.53
C GLU A 74 18.64 -10.81 -7.30
N ALA A 75 18.67 -9.49 -7.53
CA ALA A 75 18.75 -8.50 -6.47
C ALA A 75 17.39 -8.10 -5.89
N LEU A 76 16.28 -8.54 -6.49
CA LEU A 76 14.95 -8.23 -5.98
C LEU A 76 14.68 -8.94 -4.65
N PRO A 77 13.91 -8.31 -3.75
CA PRO A 77 13.62 -8.89 -2.45
C PRO A 77 12.87 -10.22 -2.59
N GLN A 78 13.32 -11.21 -1.81
CA GLN A 78 12.66 -12.50 -1.76
C GLN A 78 11.40 -12.43 -0.87
N PRO A 79 10.41 -13.29 -1.10
CA PRO A 79 9.22 -13.34 -0.26
C PRO A 79 9.56 -13.64 1.21
N LEU A 80 8.96 -12.88 2.10
CA LEU A 80 9.01 -13.13 3.55
C LEU A 80 8.09 -14.31 3.93
N ARG A 81 8.12 -14.72 5.20
CA ARG A 81 7.15 -15.70 5.74
C ARG A 81 5.70 -15.31 5.54
N ALA A 82 5.42 -14.01 5.44
CA ALA A 82 4.09 -13.48 5.15
C ALA A 82 3.63 -13.72 3.70
N GLY A 83 4.53 -14.19 2.83
CA GLY A 83 4.26 -14.55 1.44
C GLY A 83 4.47 -13.43 0.43
N PHE A 84 4.67 -12.19 0.86
CA PHE A 84 5.02 -11.05 0.01
C PHE A 84 6.47 -10.62 0.23
N ALA A 85 7.05 -9.90 -0.73
CA ALA A 85 8.37 -9.31 -0.65
C ALA A 85 8.30 -7.88 -0.08
N LEU A 86 9.39 -7.42 0.54
CA LEU A 86 9.51 -6.09 1.12
C LEU A 86 10.79 -5.40 0.65
N LEU A 87 10.66 -4.17 0.18
CA LEU A 87 11.75 -3.25 -0.11
C LEU A 87 11.61 -2.02 0.78
N THR A 88 12.67 -1.61 1.47
CA THR A 88 12.63 -0.46 2.39
C THR A 88 13.55 0.66 1.94
N ARG A 89 13.50 1.82 2.61
CA ARG A 89 14.34 2.98 2.35
C ARG A 89 15.16 3.37 3.58
N ARG A 90 16.38 3.86 3.34
CA ARG A 90 17.25 4.48 4.36
C ARG A 90 17.30 5.99 4.29
N SER A 91 16.96 6.56 3.14
CA SER A 91 17.14 7.98 2.84
C SER A 91 15.84 8.62 2.39
N SER A 92 15.61 9.86 2.80
CA SER A 92 14.52 10.71 2.31
C SER A 92 14.81 11.36 0.96
N ALA A 93 16.00 11.12 0.39
CA ALA A 93 16.37 11.69 -0.90
C ALA A 93 15.33 11.32 -1.98
N PRO A 94 14.93 12.25 -2.85
CA PRO A 94 13.96 11.96 -3.89
C PRO A 94 14.48 10.87 -4.82
N ILE A 95 13.57 10.01 -5.27
CA ILE A 95 13.83 9.03 -6.32
C ILE A 95 13.57 9.74 -7.64
N SER A 96 14.53 9.69 -8.57
CA SER A 96 14.29 10.23 -9.90
C SER A 96 13.27 9.38 -10.66
N GLU A 97 12.55 10.01 -11.59
CA GLU A 97 11.55 9.33 -12.41
C GLU A 97 12.18 8.23 -13.27
N GLU A 98 13.40 8.44 -13.73
CA GLU A 98 14.17 7.43 -14.48
C GLU A 98 14.43 6.17 -13.65
N ILE A 99 14.95 6.32 -12.43
CA ILE A 99 15.20 5.19 -11.51
C ILE A 99 13.89 4.49 -11.16
N PHE A 100 12.82 5.25 -10.95
CA PHE A 100 11.51 4.68 -10.68
C PHE A 100 11.00 3.86 -11.87
N THR A 101 11.12 4.37 -13.09
CA THR A 101 10.69 3.68 -14.31
C THR A 101 11.46 2.38 -14.52
N GLN A 102 12.78 2.41 -14.36
CA GLN A 102 13.62 1.21 -14.43
C GLN A 102 13.23 0.18 -13.38
N PHE A 103 12.97 0.62 -12.15
CA PHE A 103 12.49 -0.26 -11.09
C PHE A 103 11.14 -0.88 -11.43
N CYS A 104 10.18 -0.10 -11.93
CA CYS A 104 8.87 -0.61 -12.32
C CYS A 104 8.95 -1.67 -13.42
N THR A 105 9.84 -1.48 -14.39
CA THR A 105 10.08 -2.48 -15.44
C THR A 105 10.59 -3.78 -14.84
N LEU A 106 11.61 -3.72 -14.01
CA LEU A 106 12.17 -4.90 -13.36
C LEU A 106 11.18 -5.57 -12.39
N ALA A 107 10.46 -4.76 -11.60
CA ALA A 107 9.45 -5.28 -10.70
C ALA A 107 8.34 -6.01 -11.46
N GLY A 108 7.98 -5.52 -12.66
CA GLY A 108 6.96 -6.14 -13.51
C GLY A 108 7.28 -7.53 -14.00
N GLU A 109 8.54 -7.88 -14.13
CA GLU A 109 8.96 -9.23 -14.50
C GLU A 109 8.78 -10.24 -13.36
N ASN A 110 8.82 -9.75 -12.11
CA ASN A 110 8.89 -10.58 -10.92
C ASN A 110 7.66 -10.50 -10.03
N PHE A 111 6.89 -9.42 -10.11
CA PHE A 111 5.71 -9.17 -9.28
C PHE A 111 4.50 -8.79 -10.13
N ASP A 112 3.33 -9.25 -9.69
CA ASP A 112 2.05 -8.95 -10.33
C ASP A 112 1.41 -7.69 -9.73
N LEU A 113 1.79 -7.36 -8.48
CA LEU A 113 1.32 -6.21 -7.72
C LEU A 113 2.46 -5.56 -6.94
N VAL A 114 2.61 -4.25 -7.05
CA VAL A 114 3.51 -3.44 -6.23
C VAL A 114 2.69 -2.45 -5.43
N LEU A 115 2.82 -2.49 -4.11
CA LEU A 115 2.15 -1.60 -3.16
C LEU A 115 3.18 -0.66 -2.53
N PHE A 116 3.04 0.63 -2.77
CA PHE A 116 3.85 1.66 -2.12
C PHE A 116 3.16 2.12 -0.84
N ASP A 117 3.80 1.92 0.30
CA ASP A 117 3.28 2.37 1.58
C ASP A 117 3.67 3.84 1.83
N ASN A 118 2.68 4.71 1.82
CA ASN A 118 2.77 6.15 2.05
C ASN A 118 3.91 6.83 1.25
N PRO A 119 3.91 6.75 -0.08
CA PRO A 119 4.98 7.31 -0.89
C PRO A 119 5.02 8.83 -0.78
N HIS A 120 6.21 9.38 -0.55
CA HIS A 120 6.44 10.84 -0.48
C HIS A 120 6.31 11.53 -1.84
N HIS A 121 6.43 10.79 -2.93
CA HIS A 121 6.38 11.31 -4.28
C HIS A 121 5.27 10.65 -5.07
N ARG A 122 4.62 11.47 -5.90
CA ARG A 122 3.62 11.03 -6.86
C ARG A 122 4.34 10.56 -8.09
N PHE A 123 4.17 9.31 -8.38
CA PHE A 123 4.53 8.78 -9.67
C PHE A 123 3.24 8.73 -10.50
N LEU A 124 3.20 9.45 -11.60
CA LEU A 124 2.00 9.64 -12.44
C LEU A 124 1.39 8.33 -12.97
N SER A 125 2.20 7.28 -13.05
CA SER A 125 1.76 5.95 -13.51
C SER A 125 1.12 5.07 -12.43
N MET A 126 1.04 5.56 -11.19
CA MET A 126 0.57 4.76 -10.06
C MET A 126 -0.90 5.05 -9.74
N ASN A 127 -1.68 3.99 -9.56
CA ASN A 127 -3.03 4.12 -9.01
C ASN A 127 -2.96 4.48 -7.53
N THR A 128 -3.94 5.22 -7.03
CA THR A 128 -3.93 5.70 -5.66
C THR A 128 -5.07 5.16 -4.82
N ILE A 129 -4.73 4.73 -3.61
CA ILE A 129 -5.66 4.39 -2.53
C ILE A 129 -5.50 5.46 -1.47
N PHE A 130 -6.57 6.16 -1.12
CA PHE A 130 -6.53 7.10 0.00
C PHE A 130 -7.14 6.45 1.23
N VAL A 131 -6.41 6.48 2.35
CA VAL A 131 -6.87 5.96 3.64
C VAL A 131 -7.19 7.12 4.57
N ALA A 132 -8.41 7.17 5.05
CA ALA A 132 -8.88 8.18 6.00
C ALA A 132 -9.61 7.53 7.18
N GLU A 133 -9.64 8.22 8.32
CA GLU A 133 -10.57 7.90 9.40
C GLU A 133 -11.88 8.66 9.22
N ASN A 134 -12.95 8.15 9.82
CA ASN A 134 -14.23 8.85 9.85
C ASN A 134 -14.23 9.97 10.92
N THR A 135 -13.24 10.86 10.83
CA THR A 135 -13.08 12.05 11.66
C THR A 135 -13.01 13.29 10.77
N LEU A 136 -13.49 14.43 11.26
CA LEU A 136 -13.52 15.66 10.47
C LEU A 136 -12.12 16.08 9.97
N PRO A 137 -11.05 16.08 10.77
CA PRO A 137 -9.71 16.43 10.30
C PRO A 137 -9.22 15.50 9.18
N SER A 138 -9.47 14.18 9.30
CA SER A 138 -9.04 13.22 8.29
C SER A 138 -9.81 13.38 6.98
N LEU A 139 -11.09 13.72 7.04
CA LEU A 139 -11.92 13.96 5.86
C LEU A 139 -11.57 15.28 5.16
N ILE A 140 -11.27 16.34 5.91
CA ILE A 140 -10.74 17.61 5.37
C ILE A 140 -9.41 17.34 4.65
N GLY A 141 -8.51 16.59 5.27
CA GLY A 141 -7.25 16.19 4.64
C GLY A 141 -7.45 15.39 3.35
N LEU A 142 -8.44 14.47 3.33
CA LEU A 142 -8.82 13.75 2.11
C LEU A 142 -9.24 14.73 1.01
N THR A 143 -10.13 15.68 1.30
CA THR A 143 -10.62 16.62 0.29
C THR A 143 -9.51 17.52 -0.25
N ALA A 144 -8.60 17.98 0.62
CA ALA A 144 -7.45 18.79 0.22
C ALA A 144 -6.52 18.05 -0.75
N LEU A 145 -6.30 16.76 -0.53
CA LEU A 145 -5.40 15.95 -1.35
C LEU A 145 -6.08 15.25 -2.54
N ALA A 146 -7.39 15.06 -2.50
CA ALA A 146 -8.13 14.33 -3.54
C ALA A 146 -7.99 14.98 -4.92
N GLY A 147 -8.01 16.32 -5.00
CA GLY A 147 -7.82 17.07 -6.24
C GLY A 147 -6.47 16.80 -6.90
N GLU A 148 -5.46 16.59 -6.09
CA GLU A 148 -4.12 16.32 -6.56
C GLU A 148 -3.86 14.84 -6.83
N LEU A 149 -4.29 13.96 -5.91
CA LEU A 149 -4.01 12.52 -5.98
C LEU A 149 -4.96 11.76 -6.90
N LYS A 150 -6.15 12.30 -7.14
CA LYS A 150 -7.21 11.65 -7.92
C LYS A 150 -7.35 10.17 -7.54
N PRO A 151 -7.70 9.86 -6.29
CA PRO A 151 -7.69 8.47 -5.82
C PRO A 151 -8.70 7.65 -6.59
N LYS A 152 -8.30 6.45 -7.01
CA LYS A 152 -9.23 5.45 -7.56
C LYS A 152 -10.03 4.75 -6.47
N LEU A 153 -9.42 4.59 -5.30
CA LEU A 153 -10.06 3.97 -4.14
C LEU A 153 -9.90 4.86 -2.91
N VAL A 154 -10.95 4.93 -2.10
CA VAL A 154 -10.94 5.54 -0.78
C VAL A 154 -11.34 4.50 0.24
N ILE A 155 -10.54 4.33 1.28
CA ILE A 155 -10.80 3.43 2.39
C ILE A 155 -11.05 4.27 3.65
N ILE A 156 -12.28 4.28 4.13
CA ILE A 156 -12.63 4.87 5.41
C ILE A 156 -12.38 3.83 6.50
N ASN A 157 -11.25 3.95 7.15
CA ASN A 157 -10.85 3.07 8.24
C ASN A 157 -11.44 3.52 9.58
N LYS A 158 -11.48 2.62 10.55
CA LYS A 158 -12.03 2.85 11.90
C LYS A 158 -13.46 3.43 11.86
N HIS A 159 -14.23 3.02 10.85
CA HIS A 159 -15.61 3.50 10.67
C HIS A 159 -16.48 3.08 11.84
N SER A 160 -17.22 4.05 12.39
CA SER A 160 -18.28 3.79 13.37
C SER A 160 -19.64 4.01 12.70
N ALA A 161 -20.55 3.05 12.87
CA ALA A 161 -21.92 3.11 12.33
C ALA A 161 -22.72 4.33 12.82
N ARG A 162 -22.28 4.95 13.92
CA ARG A 162 -22.93 6.15 14.50
C ARG A 162 -22.72 7.43 13.67
N ILE A 163 -21.79 7.42 12.72
CA ILE A 163 -21.48 8.61 11.90
C ILE A 163 -22.00 8.39 10.48
N LYS A 164 -23.22 8.83 10.21
CA LYS A 164 -23.91 8.71 8.90
C LYS A 164 -23.40 9.70 7.83
N LYS A 165 -22.09 9.94 7.71
CA LYS A 165 -21.57 10.95 6.77
C LYS A 165 -20.99 10.38 5.46
N ARG A 166 -21.48 9.23 4.99
CA ARG A 166 -21.07 8.70 3.67
C ARG A 166 -21.45 9.66 2.54
N ALA A 167 -22.64 10.27 2.60
CA ALA A 167 -23.11 11.22 1.59
C ALA A 167 -22.23 12.48 1.44
N ALA A 168 -21.58 12.93 2.53
CA ALA A 168 -20.64 14.05 2.45
C ALA A 168 -19.35 13.68 1.68
N LEU A 169 -18.92 12.42 1.75
CA LEU A 169 -17.73 11.92 1.05
C LEU A 169 -17.99 11.72 -0.44
N GLU A 170 -19.18 11.24 -0.81
CA GLU A 170 -19.57 11.00 -2.20
C GLU A 170 -19.59 12.29 -3.02
N GLY A 171 -19.83 13.46 -2.39
CA GLY A 171 -19.76 14.76 -3.05
C GLY A 171 -18.33 15.29 -3.29
N PHE A 172 -17.32 14.77 -2.56
CA PHE A 172 -15.95 15.27 -2.65
C PHE A 172 -15.03 14.37 -3.48
N VAL A 173 -15.41 13.11 -3.71
CA VAL A 173 -14.60 12.12 -4.43
C VAL A 173 -15.52 11.40 -5.43
N THR A 174 -15.87 12.10 -6.49
CA THR A 174 -16.90 11.65 -7.46
C THR A 174 -16.53 10.38 -8.21
N ASP A 175 -15.23 10.14 -8.45
CA ASP A 175 -14.75 9.05 -9.31
C ASP A 175 -14.09 7.88 -8.55
N ALA A 176 -14.00 7.96 -7.23
CA ALA A 176 -13.36 6.93 -6.42
C ALA A 176 -14.36 5.93 -5.86
N LYS A 177 -13.99 4.67 -5.88
CA LYS A 177 -14.75 3.63 -5.18
C LYS A 177 -14.47 3.69 -3.68
N ILE A 178 -15.52 3.79 -2.86
CA ILE A 178 -15.39 3.96 -1.41
C ILE A 178 -15.66 2.63 -0.70
N PHE A 179 -14.70 2.22 0.13
CA PHE A 179 -14.79 1.09 1.04
C PHE A 179 -14.77 1.56 2.49
N THR A 180 -15.44 0.83 3.38
CA THR A 180 -15.44 1.11 4.81
C THR A 180 -14.91 -0.08 5.59
N LEU A 181 -13.97 0.17 6.50
CA LEU A 181 -13.48 -0.82 7.46
C LEU A 181 -13.89 -0.39 8.87
N PRO A 182 -14.49 -1.27 9.67
CA PRO A 182 -14.93 -0.92 11.02
C PRO A 182 -13.72 -0.69 11.94
N ARG A 183 -13.96 0.05 13.02
CA ARG A 183 -13.01 0.07 14.13
C ARG A 183 -12.99 -1.31 14.77
N SER A 184 -11.88 -2.00 14.67
CA SER A 184 -11.76 -3.39 15.11
C SER A 184 -10.39 -3.65 15.73
N GLN A 185 -10.37 -4.45 16.79
CA GLN A 185 -9.12 -4.80 17.48
C GLN A 185 -8.21 -5.66 16.61
N ASP A 186 -8.74 -6.55 15.79
CA ASP A 186 -7.94 -7.40 14.91
C ASP A 186 -7.22 -6.61 13.81
N LEU A 187 -7.84 -5.54 13.28
CA LEU A 187 -7.17 -4.59 12.39
C LEU A 187 -6.15 -3.72 13.14
N HIS A 188 -6.44 -3.32 14.37
CA HIS A 188 -5.56 -2.46 15.15
C HIS A 188 -4.34 -3.20 15.70
N LEU A 189 -4.52 -4.41 16.19
CA LEU A 189 -3.48 -5.27 16.76
C LEU A 189 -2.76 -6.13 15.71
N ALA A 190 -3.08 -5.94 14.43
CA ALA A 190 -2.49 -6.71 13.34
C ALA A 190 -0.96 -6.58 13.27
N LEU A 191 -0.41 -5.53 13.87
CA LEU A 191 1.01 -5.18 13.85
C LEU A 191 1.67 -5.44 15.20
N GLY A 192 1.68 -6.68 15.66
CA GLY A 192 2.37 -7.05 16.90
C GLY A 192 3.49 -8.06 16.64
N PHE A 193 4.74 -7.69 16.97
CA PHE A 193 5.89 -8.59 17.12
C PHE A 193 6.12 -9.61 15.97
N GLY A 194 6.25 -9.12 14.74
CA GLY A 194 6.67 -9.95 13.61
C GLY A 194 5.58 -10.87 13.02
N VAL A 195 4.36 -10.82 13.54
CA VAL A 195 3.26 -11.67 13.08
C VAL A 195 2.06 -10.84 12.67
N LEU A 196 1.72 -10.90 11.39
CA LEU A 196 0.42 -10.42 10.92
C LEU A 196 -0.68 -11.32 11.50
N ARG A 197 -1.45 -10.79 12.46
CA ARG A 197 -2.56 -11.52 13.06
C ARG A 197 -3.64 -11.83 12.01
N LYS A 198 -4.33 -12.94 12.23
CA LYS A 198 -5.48 -13.33 11.41
C LYS A 198 -6.62 -12.33 11.67
N LEU A 199 -7.21 -11.83 10.61
CA LEU A 199 -8.42 -11.03 10.68
C LEU A 199 -9.62 -11.91 11.03
N SER A 200 -10.65 -11.32 11.65
CA SER A 200 -11.96 -11.94 11.71
C SER A 200 -12.50 -12.20 10.30
N SER A 201 -13.35 -13.20 10.13
CA SER A 201 -13.89 -13.55 8.80
C SER A 201 -14.56 -12.37 8.10
N GLN A 202 -15.25 -11.51 8.85
CA GLN A 202 -15.90 -10.32 8.30
C GLN A 202 -14.89 -9.27 7.78
N ASN A 203 -13.82 -9.00 8.56
CA ASN A 203 -12.79 -8.05 8.14
C ASN A 203 -11.93 -8.63 7.02
N GLU A 204 -11.66 -9.92 7.06
CA GLU A 204 -10.95 -10.62 5.98
C GLU A 204 -11.73 -10.52 4.65
N GLN A 205 -13.06 -10.74 4.69
CA GLN A 205 -13.89 -10.59 3.50
C GLN A 205 -13.85 -9.17 2.95
N ARG A 206 -13.97 -8.14 3.79
CA ARG A 206 -13.90 -6.74 3.37
C ARG A 206 -12.57 -6.37 2.74
N VAL A 207 -11.46 -6.79 3.35
CA VAL A 207 -10.12 -6.57 2.78
C VAL A 207 -9.95 -7.36 1.49
N THR A 208 -10.53 -8.55 1.40
CA THR A 208 -10.54 -9.36 0.17
C THR A 208 -11.28 -8.65 -0.97
N ASP A 209 -12.39 -8.00 -0.69
CA ASP A 209 -13.14 -7.26 -1.71
C ASP A 209 -12.34 -6.05 -2.22
N ILE A 210 -11.61 -5.37 -1.32
CA ILE A 210 -10.68 -4.30 -1.72
C ILE A 210 -9.52 -4.88 -2.55
N ALA A 211 -8.93 -5.99 -2.11
CA ALA A 211 -7.83 -6.63 -2.83
C ALA A 211 -8.25 -7.07 -4.24
N ARG A 212 -9.44 -7.63 -4.39
CA ARG A 212 -10.00 -7.98 -5.71
C ARG A 212 -10.20 -6.75 -6.61
N GLU A 213 -10.54 -5.61 -6.02
CA GLU A 213 -10.70 -4.37 -6.79
C GLU A 213 -9.36 -3.87 -7.34
N ILE A 214 -8.29 -3.90 -6.54
CA ILE A 214 -6.96 -3.48 -7.01
C ILE A 214 -6.33 -4.47 -8.00
N LEU A 215 -6.84 -5.70 -8.07
CA LEU A 215 -6.38 -6.74 -8.99
C LEU A 215 -7.14 -6.78 -10.33
N ARG A 216 -8.19 -5.98 -10.47
CA ARG A 216 -8.90 -5.79 -11.75
C ARG A 216 -8.12 -4.90 -12.70
#